data_eb7a5d26ee5c8e72cddc0d732d807b84
#
_entry.id   eb7a5d26ee5c8e72cddc0d732d807b84
#
_cell.length_a   1.000
_cell.length_b   1.000
_cell.length_c   1.000
_cell.angle_alpha   90.00
_cell.angle_beta   90.00
_cell.angle_gamma   90.00
#
_symmetry.space_group_name_H-M   'P 1'
#
loop_
_entity.id
_entity.type
_entity.pdbx_description
1 polymer ?
#
loop_
_entity_poly.entity_id
_entity_poly.type
_entity_poly.pdbx_seq_one_letter_code
_entity_poly.pdbx_strand_id
1 'polypeptide(L)'
;MGKKREREPMEELVAAVKVLGDGFVRMEQMKMEMAREMETMRMEMEMKRTEMILDSQQRIVEAFAKALSEKKKRPKRMPSPES
;
A
#
# COMPACT_ATOMS: atom_id res chain seq x y z
N MET A 1 54.21 -16.16 27.37
CA MET A 1 54.02 -15.87 26.04
C MET A 1 52.86 -16.61 25.47
N GLY A 2 52.70 -17.81 25.71
CA GLY A 2 51.61 -18.54 25.13
C GLY A 2 50.26 -17.95 25.43
N LYS A 3 50.07 -17.38 26.59
CA LYS A 3 48.80 -16.80 26.95
C LYS A 3 48.43 -15.61 26.10
N LYS A 4 49.39 -14.81 25.73
CA LYS A 4 49.10 -13.67 24.90
C LYS A 4 48.68 -14.10 23.51
N ARG A 5 49.33 -15.11 22.99
CA ARG A 5 49.00 -15.59 21.66
C ARG A 5 47.63 -16.20 21.65
N GLU A 6 47.24 -16.85 22.71
CA GLU A 6 45.91 -17.46 22.76
C GLU A 6 44.84 -16.40 22.89
N ARG A 7 45.14 -15.31 23.58
CA ARG A 7 44.14 -14.28 23.77
C ARG A 7 43.87 -13.50 22.49
N GLU A 8 44.88 -13.20 21.72
CA GLU A 8 44.69 -12.44 20.51
C GLU A 8 43.79 -13.15 19.51
N PRO A 9 44.00 -14.44 19.22
CA PRO A 9 43.07 -15.12 18.32
C PRO A 9 41.66 -15.21 18.88
N MET A 10 41.52 -15.37 20.18
CA MET A 10 40.20 -15.45 20.78
C MET A 10 39.50 -14.12 20.70
N GLU A 11 40.23 -13.04 20.96
CA GLU A 11 39.66 -11.71 20.86
C GLU A 11 39.28 -11.39 19.44
N GLU A 12 40.08 -11.82 18.48
CA GLU A 12 39.74 -11.62 17.08
C GLU A 12 38.48 -12.41 16.71
N LEU A 13 38.39 -13.62 17.22
CA LEU A 13 37.23 -14.43 16.96
C LEU A 13 35.96 -13.82 17.54
N VAL A 14 36.06 -13.34 18.79
CA VAL A 14 34.91 -12.71 19.42
C VAL A 14 34.51 -11.45 18.66
N ALA A 15 35.50 -10.66 18.24
CA ALA A 15 35.20 -9.48 17.46
C ALA A 15 34.54 -9.81 16.14
N ALA A 16 35.02 -10.87 15.48
CA ALA A 16 34.43 -11.28 14.23
C ALA A 16 32.99 -11.76 14.40
N VAL A 17 32.74 -12.52 15.46
CA VAL A 17 31.39 -12.98 15.75
C VAL A 17 30.48 -11.80 16.06
N LYS A 18 31.00 -10.83 16.77
CA LYS A 18 30.23 -9.64 17.10
C LYS A 18 29.88 -8.85 15.84
N VAL A 19 30.84 -8.68 14.96
CA VAL A 19 30.58 -7.97 13.71
C VAL A 19 29.54 -8.72 12.88
N LEU A 20 29.65 -10.03 12.86
CA LEU A 20 28.71 -10.86 12.12
C LEU A 20 27.31 -10.71 12.72
N GLY A 21 27.23 -10.76 14.05
CA GLY A 21 25.95 -10.61 14.71
C GLY A 21 25.31 -9.25 14.46
N ASP A 22 26.15 -8.19 14.53
CA ASP A 22 25.65 -6.85 14.25
C ASP A 22 25.14 -6.74 12.81
N GLY A 23 25.84 -7.42 11.90
CA GLY A 23 25.40 -7.46 10.51
C GLY A 23 24.07 -8.15 10.34
N PHE A 24 23.87 -9.24 11.07
CA PHE A 24 22.60 -9.96 11.04
C PHE A 24 21.47 -9.09 11.57
N VAL A 25 21.71 -8.42 12.69
CA VAL A 25 20.69 -7.56 13.26
C VAL A 25 20.34 -6.45 12.28
N ARG A 26 21.34 -5.88 11.64
CA ARG A 26 21.10 -4.81 10.67
C ARG A 26 20.30 -5.31 9.49
N MET A 27 20.62 -6.50 9.01
CA MET A 27 19.87 -7.10 7.92
C MET A 27 18.41 -7.34 8.28
N GLU A 28 18.19 -7.84 9.50
CA GLU A 28 16.82 -8.08 9.95
C GLU A 28 16.05 -6.79 10.07
N GLN A 29 16.70 -5.75 10.57
CA GLN A 29 16.05 -4.45 10.65
C GLN A 29 15.68 -3.92 9.28
N MET A 30 16.58 -4.06 8.33
CA MET A 30 16.30 -3.63 6.96
C MET A 30 15.15 -4.41 6.36
N LYS A 31 15.10 -5.71 6.61
CA LYS A 31 13.99 -6.52 6.11
C LYS A 31 12.67 -6.05 6.70
N MET A 32 12.66 -5.76 7.98
CA MET A 32 11.45 -5.30 8.62
C MET A 32 11.00 -3.96 8.09
N GLU A 33 11.95 -3.06 7.86
CA GLU A 33 11.61 -1.77 7.28
C GLU A 33 11.05 -1.90 5.88
N MET A 34 11.67 -2.76 5.07
CA MET A 34 11.17 -3.00 3.73
C MET A 34 9.78 -3.61 3.77
N ALA A 35 9.55 -4.53 4.69
CA ALA A 35 8.24 -5.15 4.82
C ALA A 35 7.19 -4.11 5.21
N ARG A 36 7.56 -3.18 6.09
CA ARG A 36 6.63 -2.10 6.47
C ARG A 36 6.35 -1.19 5.30
N GLU A 37 7.37 -0.84 4.54
CA GLU A 37 7.18 0.02 3.39
C GLU A 37 6.28 -0.63 2.36
N MET A 38 6.49 -1.93 2.12
CA MET A 38 5.65 -2.65 1.18
C MET A 38 4.21 -2.70 1.66
N GLU A 39 4.02 -2.90 2.96
CA GLU A 39 2.68 -2.93 3.53
C GLU A 39 2.02 -1.57 3.39
N THR A 40 2.76 -0.50 3.66
CA THR A 40 2.25 0.85 3.53
C THR A 40 1.85 1.13 2.09
N MET A 41 2.70 0.77 1.15
CA MET A 41 2.40 0.97 -0.26
C MET A 41 1.17 0.19 -0.69
N ARG A 42 1.05 -1.04 -0.19
CA ARG A 42 -0.10 -1.85 -0.52
C ARG A 42 -1.39 -1.22 0.01
N MET A 43 -1.33 -0.74 1.24
CA MET A 43 -2.49 -0.09 1.83
C MET A 43 -2.86 1.18 1.07
N GLU A 44 -1.86 1.96 0.66
CA GLU A 44 -2.12 3.15 -0.12
C GLU A 44 -2.75 2.82 -1.46
N MET A 45 -2.27 1.76 -2.09
CA MET A 45 -2.84 1.33 -3.36
C MET A 45 -4.27 0.86 -3.19
N GLU A 46 -4.55 0.14 -2.11
CA GLU A 46 -5.91 -0.32 -1.84
C GLU A 46 -6.84 0.85 -1.57
N MET A 47 -6.36 1.84 -0.83
CA MET A 47 -7.15 3.02 -0.58
C MET A 47 -7.44 3.78 -1.86
N LYS A 48 -6.45 3.93 -2.71
CA LYS A 48 -6.65 4.59 -3.99
C LYS A 48 -7.63 3.84 -4.85
N ARG A 49 -7.54 2.52 -4.85
CA ARG A 49 -8.48 1.71 -5.61
C ARG A 49 -9.89 1.91 -5.10
N THR A 50 -10.05 1.89 -3.78
CA THR A 50 -11.36 2.11 -3.18
C THR A 50 -11.90 3.48 -3.54
N GLU A 51 -11.06 4.50 -3.49
CA GLU A 51 -11.48 5.84 -3.86
C GLU A 51 -11.93 5.90 -5.32
N MET A 52 -11.20 5.23 -6.20
CA MET A 52 -11.55 5.22 -7.60
C MET A 52 -12.88 4.50 -7.84
N ILE A 53 -13.09 3.41 -7.11
CA ILE A 53 -14.36 2.69 -7.23
C ILE A 53 -15.51 3.54 -6.73
N LEU A 54 -15.34 4.18 -5.58
CA LEU A 54 -16.38 5.03 -5.04
C LEU A 54 -16.66 6.21 -5.96
N ASP A 55 -15.62 6.81 -6.50
CA ASP A 55 -15.78 7.92 -7.42
C ASP A 55 -16.52 7.47 -8.67
N SER A 56 -16.19 6.30 -9.18
CA SER A 56 -16.84 5.75 -10.35
C SER A 56 -18.31 5.48 -10.07
N GLN A 57 -18.61 4.92 -8.91
CA GLN A 57 -20.00 4.65 -8.53
C GLN A 57 -20.79 5.95 -8.40
N GLN A 58 -20.17 6.95 -7.83
CA GLN A 58 -20.84 8.24 -7.68
C GLN A 58 -21.14 8.86 -9.03
N ARG A 59 -20.22 8.75 -9.97
CA ARG A 59 -20.45 9.26 -11.31
C ARG A 59 -21.60 8.53 -12.00
N ILE A 60 -21.68 7.23 -11.79
CA ILE A 60 -22.76 6.45 -12.35
C ILE A 60 -24.09 6.88 -11.76
N VAL A 61 -24.13 7.07 -10.46
CA VAL A 61 -25.35 7.51 -9.78
C VAL A 61 -25.76 8.89 -10.27
N GLU A 62 -24.79 9.80 -10.40
CA GLU A 62 -25.08 11.14 -10.88
C GLU A 62 -25.58 11.12 -12.33
N ALA A 63 -24.98 10.30 -13.16
CA ALA A 63 -25.42 10.19 -14.54
C ALA A 63 -26.84 9.63 -14.60
N PHE A 64 -27.12 8.68 -13.73
CA PHE A 64 -28.46 8.12 -13.67
C PHE A 64 -29.46 9.14 -13.22
N ALA A 65 -29.14 9.89 -12.16
CA ALA A 65 -30.03 10.91 -11.66
C ALA A 65 -30.28 11.99 -12.70
N LYS A 66 -29.24 12.34 -13.44
CA LYS A 66 -29.36 13.33 -14.49
C LYS A 66 -30.27 12.82 -15.61
N ALA A 67 -30.08 11.57 -15.99
CA ALA A 67 -30.91 10.98 -17.04
C ALA A 67 -32.36 10.92 -16.63
N LEU A 68 -32.63 10.56 -15.38
CA LEU A 68 -34.00 10.53 -14.89
C LEU A 68 -34.60 11.92 -14.82
N SER A 69 -33.80 12.89 -14.42
CA SER A 69 -34.28 14.26 -14.36
C SER A 69 -34.64 14.78 -15.75
N GLU A 70 -33.80 14.49 -16.72
CA GLU A 70 -34.09 14.91 -18.09
C GLU A 70 -35.32 14.23 -18.64
N LYS A 71 -35.51 12.97 -18.26
CA LYS A 71 -36.69 12.27 -18.72
C LYS A 71 -37.94 12.92 -18.15
N LYS A 72 -37.88 13.34 -16.92
CA LYS A 72 -39.03 14.01 -16.33
C LYS A 72 -39.29 15.34 -16.98
N LYS A 73 -38.22 16.00 -17.37
CA LYS A 73 -38.42 17.31 -17.99
C LYS A 73 -38.98 17.22 -19.37
N ARG A 74 -38.83 16.14 -20.03
CA ARG A 74 -39.32 16.02 -21.32
C ARG A 74 -40.61 15.43 -21.38
N PRO A 75 -41.28 15.44 -20.70
CA PRO A 75 -42.50 14.74 -20.68
C PRO A 75 -43.39 15.14 -21.69
N LYS A 76 -43.54 16.03 -21.81
CA LYS A 76 -44.41 16.54 -22.58
C LYS A 76 -44.61 16.04 -23.81
N ARG A 77 -44.03 15.62 -24.24
CA ARG A 77 -44.18 15.27 -25.49
C ARG A 77 -45.03 14.20 -25.63
N MET A 78 -45.81 13.97 -25.14
CA MET A 78 -46.55 12.94 -25.21
C MET A 78 -47.22 12.94 -26.36
N PRO A 79 -47.32 12.21 -26.94
CA PRO A 79 -47.85 12.09 -28.20
C PRO A 79 -49.27 11.97 -28.02
N SER A 80 -49.77 12.26 -28.04
CA SER A 80 -50.94 12.23 -27.92
C SER A 80 -51.60 11.76 -28.81
N PRO A 81 -52.19 11.40 -28.87
CA PRO A 81 -52.72 10.88 -29.67
C PRO A 81 -53.77 11.38 -30.14
N GLU A 82 -54.05 11.61 -30.00
CA GLU A 82 -54.89 11.95 -30.38
C GLU A 82 -54.98 12.51 -30.94
N SER A 83 -54.48 12.59 -30.84
CA SER A 83 -54.31 13.19 -31.19
C SER A 83 -54.38 13.04 -31.80
#